data_4fc3c5378f13c8d5daaa44560efb3cf2
#
_entry.id   4fc3c5378f13c8d5daaa44560efb3cf2
#
_cell.length_a   1.000
_cell.length_b   1.000
_cell.length_c   1.000
_cell.angle_alpha   90.00
_cell.angle_beta   90.00
_cell.angle_gamma   90.00
#
_symmetry.space_group_name_H-M   'P 1'
#
loop_
_entity.id
_entity.type
_entity.pdbx_description
1 polymer ?
#
loop_
_entity_poly.entity_id
_entity_poly.type
_entity_poly.pdbx_seq_one_letter_code
_entity_poly.pdbx_strand_id
1 'polypeptide(L)'
;LALAYLLIINNTYDIKFINKYTVGFDEFKKYVLGKNRNKPCTPKWASNITGIPEEKIKNIYKNIIKKRTLISMSWSLQRASHGEQPLWMGITLASMLGHIGKSSGGFGFGYSAVNSTGDSFDKIKWPSLPQSKNKIKSFIPVARITDMLNNPGKNFLYDGKKRKYPKIKLIYWAGGNPFHHHQ
;
A
#
# COMPACT_ATOMS: atom_id res chain seq x y z
N LEU A 1 -0.26 6.36 -11.84
CA LEU A 1 -0.79 7.66 -12.31
C LEU A 1 -0.70 7.80 -13.83
N ALA A 2 0.42 7.47 -14.50
CA ALA A 2 0.53 7.59 -15.97
C ALA A 2 -0.44 6.68 -16.74
N LEU A 3 -0.72 5.48 -16.23
CA LEU A 3 -1.74 4.61 -16.82
C LEU A 3 -3.14 5.22 -16.66
N ALA A 4 -3.43 5.82 -15.51
CA ALA A 4 -4.69 6.55 -15.30
C ALA A 4 -4.81 7.76 -16.24
N TYR A 5 -3.72 8.50 -16.45
CA TYR A 5 -3.65 9.57 -17.42
C TYR A 5 -4.03 9.08 -18.83
N LEU A 6 -3.43 7.98 -19.28
CA LEU A 6 -3.74 7.41 -20.60
C LEU A 6 -5.18 6.93 -20.71
N LEU A 7 -5.73 6.32 -19.65
CA LEU A 7 -7.16 5.95 -19.61
C LEU A 7 -8.08 7.15 -19.75
N ILE A 8 -7.72 8.27 -19.10
CA ILE A 8 -8.52 9.50 -19.11
C ILE A 8 -8.47 10.18 -20.47
N ILE A 9 -7.27 10.41 -21.04
CA ILE A 9 -7.14 11.15 -22.30
C ILE A 9 -7.71 10.39 -23.50
N ASN A 10 -7.66 9.06 -23.48
CA ASN A 10 -8.20 8.21 -24.51
C ASN A 10 -9.65 7.76 -24.24
N ASN A 11 -10.26 8.20 -23.13
CA ASN A 11 -11.62 7.85 -22.71
C ASN A 11 -11.88 6.34 -22.70
N THR A 12 -10.91 5.56 -22.19
CA THR A 12 -10.94 4.08 -22.18
C THR A 12 -11.15 3.50 -20.77
N TYR A 13 -11.58 4.31 -19.81
CA TYR A 13 -11.99 3.86 -18.48
C TYR A 13 -13.48 3.48 -18.44
N ASP A 14 -13.85 2.59 -17.52
CA ASP A 14 -15.24 2.14 -17.35
C ASP A 14 -16.06 3.19 -16.58
N ILE A 15 -16.69 4.11 -17.31
CA ILE A 15 -17.50 5.19 -16.73
C ILE A 15 -18.71 4.65 -15.95
N LYS A 16 -19.28 3.51 -16.35
CA LYS A 16 -20.42 2.91 -15.63
C LYS A 16 -19.99 2.42 -14.26
N PHE A 17 -18.83 1.76 -14.19
CA PHE A 17 -18.27 1.31 -12.92
C PHE A 17 -17.92 2.51 -12.02
N ILE A 18 -17.25 3.51 -12.56
CA ILE A 18 -16.86 4.73 -11.83
C ILE A 18 -18.08 5.41 -11.23
N ASN A 19 -19.10 5.68 -12.02
CA ASN A 19 -20.31 6.39 -11.56
C ASN A 19 -21.11 5.61 -10.51
N LYS A 20 -21.07 4.27 -10.56
CA LYS A 20 -21.85 3.44 -9.65
C LYS A 20 -21.14 3.14 -8.33
N TYR A 21 -19.81 3.00 -8.35
CA TYR A 21 -19.06 2.40 -7.24
C TYR A 21 -17.97 3.30 -6.66
N THR A 22 -17.75 4.50 -7.19
CA THR A 22 -16.70 5.39 -6.70
C THR A 22 -17.22 6.78 -6.39
N VAL A 23 -16.47 7.52 -5.59
CA VAL A 23 -16.68 8.94 -5.31
C VAL A 23 -15.37 9.71 -5.53
N GLY A 24 -15.47 11.01 -5.88
CA GLY A 24 -14.30 11.89 -6.02
C GLY A 24 -13.51 11.69 -7.32
N PHE A 25 -14.05 10.98 -8.31
CA PHE A 25 -13.34 10.73 -9.56
C PHE A 25 -13.01 12.02 -10.33
N ASP A 26 -13.87 13.03 -10.31
CA ASP A 26 -13.63 14.29 -11.01
C ASP A 26 -12.43 15.05 -10.41
N GLU A 27 -12.27 15.04 -9.11
CA GLU A 27 -11.10 15.65 -8.45
C GLU A 27 -9.82 14.86 -8.76
N PHE A 28 -9.88 13.54 -8.75
CA PHE A 28 -8.79 12.69 -9.19
C PHE A 28 -8.41 12.95 -10.66
N LYS A 29 -9.40 13.09 -11.55
CA LYS A 29 -9.21 13.42 -12.96
C LYS A 29 -8.49 14.77 -13.12
N LYS A 30 -8.92 15.81 -12.41
CA LYS A 30 -8.25 17.12 -12.39
C LYS A 30 -6.78 16.99 -11.94
N TYR A 31 -6.53 16.23 -10.89
CA TYR A 31 -5.19 15.97 -10.38
C TYR A 31 -4.30 15.28 -11.43
N VAL A 32 -4.77 14.20 -12.04
CA VAL A 32 -4.03 13.43 -13.05
C VAL A 32 -3.73 14.27 -14.29
N LEU A 33 -4.68 15.11 -14.73
CA LEU A 33 -4.52 16.03 -15.85
C LEU A 33 -3.65 17.26 -15.52
N GLY A 34 -3.24 17.41 -14.26
CA GLY A 34 -2.39 18.52 -13.83
C GLY A 34 -3.11 19.83 -13.61
N LYS A 35 -4.46 19.87 -13.62
CA LYS A 35 -5.23 21.12 -13.48
C LYS A 35 -4.97 21.82 -12.14
N ASN A 36 -4.74 21.06 -11.06
CA ASN A 36 -4.52 21.59 -9.71
C ASN A 36 -3.03 21.82 -9.38
N ARG A 37 -2.11 21.44 -10.26
CA ARG A 37 -0.67 21.48 -9.96
C ARG A 37 0.20 21.84 -11.17
N ASN A 38 -0.38 22.23 -12.29
CA ASN A 38 0.30 22.59 -13.55
C ASN A 38 1.28 21.52 -14.08
N LYS A 39 1.06 20.24 -13.73
CA LYS A 39 1.98 19.14 -14.06
C LYS A 39 1.22 17.83 -14.30
N PRO A 40 0.82 17.53 -15.54
CA PRO A 40 0.06 16.31 -15.84
C PRO A 40 0.91 15.04 -15.64
N CYS A 41 0.25 13.95 -15.24
CA CYS A 41 0.90 12.66 -14.97
C CYS A 41 1.17 11.88 -16.27
N THR A 42 1.82 12.50 -17.26
CA THR A 42 2.09 11.86 -18.56
C THR A 42 3.02 10.65 -18.46
N PRO A 43 3.06 9.76 -19.48
CA PRO A 43 4.07 8.71 -19.55
C PRO A 43 5.50 9.23 -19.46
N LYS A 44 5.80 10.38 -20.08
CA LYS A 44 7.11 11.04 -20.00
C LYS A 44 7.45 11.48 -18.56
N TRP A 45 6.48 12.11 -17.88
CA TRP A 45 6.64 12.47 -16.47
C TRP A 45 6.93 11.25 -15.59
N ALA A 46 6.18 10.16 -15.79
CA ALA A 46 6.39 8.92 -15.03
C ALA A 46 7.74 8.25 -15.37
N SER A 47 8.15 8.26 -16.64
CA SER A 47 9.45 7.74 -17.08
C SER A 47 10.60 8.42 -16.37
N ASN A 48 10.56 9.75 -16.25
CA ASN A 48 11.59 10.54 -15.57
C ASN A 48 11.70 10.22 -14.06
N ILE A 49 10.60 9.79 -13.42
CA ILE A 49 10.57 9.46 -11.98
C ILE A 49 10.95 8.00 -11.73
N THR A 50 10.43 7.09 -12.57
CA THR A 50 10.53 5.64 -12.33
C THR A 50 11.70 4.98 -13.04
N GLY A 51 12.31 5.65 -14.01
CA GLY A 51 13.30 5.05 -14.93
C GLY A 51 12.69 4.06 -15.94
N ILE A 52 11.37 3.84 -15.93
CA ILE A 52 10.70 2.96 -16.90
C ILE A 52 10.55 3.71 -18.24
N PRO A 53 11.03 3.17 -19.36
CA PRO A 53 10.88 3.81 -20.66
C PRO A 53 9.42 4.15 -20.99
N GLU A 54 9.18 5.32 -21.55
CA GLU A 54 7.84 5.81 -21.90
C GLU A 54 7.06 4.81 -22.76
N GLU A 55 7.71 4.22 -23.75
CA GLU A 55 7.09 3.22 -24.64
C GLU A 55 6.64 1.97 -23.87
N LYS A 56 7.39 1.57 -22.86
CA LYS A 56 6.99 0.44 -22.00
C LYS A 56 5.71 0.75 -21.21
N ILE A 57 5.58 1.97 -20.72
CA ILE A 57 4.36 2.45 -20.03
C ILE A 57 3.16 2.44 -21.00
N LYS A 58 3.34 2.94 -22.22
CA LYS A 58 2.32 2.92 -23.27
C LYS A 58 1.93 1.49 -23.68
N ASN A 59 2.89 0.58 -23.72
CA ASN A 59 2.64 -0.83 -24.04
C ASN A 59 1.85 -1.53 -22.92
N ILE A 60 2.14 -1.25 -21.65
CA ILE A 60 1.34 -1.72 -20.52
C ILE A 60 -0.10 -1.22 -20.66
N TYR A 61 -0.30 0.06 -20.94
CA TYR A 61 -1.63 0.63 -21.18
C TYR A 61 -2.38 -0.11 -22.30
N LYS A 62 -1.74 -0.32 -23.46
CA LYS A 62 -2.35 -1.05 -24.58
C LYS A 62 -2.80 -2.47 -24.23
N ASN A 63 -2.07 -3.11 -23.33
CA ASN A 63 -2.39 -4.46 -22.87
C ASN A 63 -3.56 -4.48 -21.87
N ILE A 64 -3.55 -3.59 -20.88
CA ILE A 64 -4.58 -3.59 -19.82
C ILE A 64 -5.96 -3.21 -20.31
N ILE A 65 -6.07 -2.40 -21.39
CA ILE A 65 -7.37 -2.06 -21.99
C ILE A 65 -7.94 -3.18 -22.87
N LYS A 66 -7.10 -4.11 -23.32
CA LYS A 66 -7.52 -5.22 -24.19
C LYS A 66 -7.84 -6.50 -23.41
N LYS A 67 -7.33 -6.62 -22.20
CA LYS A 67 -7.39 -7.87 -21.44
C LYS A 67 -8.00 -7.62 -20.06
N ARG A 68 -8.69 -8.62 -19.53
CA ARG A 68 -9.07 -8.60 -18.13
C ARG A 68 -7.80 -8.61 -17.27
N THR A 69 -7.70 -7.67 -16.36
CA THR A 69 -6.45 -7.40 -15.62
C THR A 69 -6.69 -7.46 -14.12
N LEU A 70 -5.91 -8.26 -13.42
CA LEU A 70 -5.74 -8.22 -11.98
C LEU A 70 -4.52 -7.35 -11.66
N ILE A 71 -4.69 -6.33 -10.82
CA ILE A 71 -3.60 -5.53 -10.28
C ILE A 71 -3.22 -6.12 -8.93
N SER A 72 -2.07 -6.78 -8.87
CA SER A 72 -1.53 -7.32 -7.61
C SER A 72 -0.40 -6.45 -7.10
N MET A 73 -0.43 -6.13 -5.82
CA MET A 73 0.55 -5.25 -5.19
C MET A 73 1.19 -5.91 -3.96
N SER A 74 2.47 -5.63 -3.76
CA SER A 74 3.22 -6.11 -2.61
C SER A 74 2.81 -5.39 -1.34
N TRP A 75 2.75 -6.12 -0.25
CA TRP A 75 2.48 -5.57 1.09
C TRP A 75 3.55 -4.58 1.55
N SER A 76 4.79 -4.76 1.13
CA SER A 76 5.91 -3.92 1.56
C SER A 76 5.81 -2.46 1.12
N LEU A 77 5.02 -2.14 0.12
CA LEU A 77 4.84 -0.76 -0.37
C LEU A 77 4.35 0.22 0.70
N GLN A 78 3.61 -0.27 1.70
CA GLN A 78 3.15 0.56 2.81
C GLN A 78 4.28 1.02 3.76
N ARG A 79 5.49 0.46 3.65
CA ARG A 79 6.63 0.78 4.52
C ARG A 79 7.41 1.99 4.03
N ALA A 80 6.72 3.06 3.76
CA ALA A 80 7.30 4.33 3.30
C ALA A 80 6.44 5.50 3.81
N SER A 81 6.98 6.70 3.76
CA SER A 81 6.16 7.90 3.96
C SER A 81 5.02 7.91 2.95
N HIS A 82 3.79 8.07 3.41
CA HIS A 82 2.57 7.96 2.58
C HIS A 82 2.43 6.62 1.85
N GLY A 83 2.85 5.53 2.49
CA GLY A 83 2.84 4.19 1.92
C GLY A 83 1.45 3.65 1.54
N GLU A 84 0.38 4.23 2.06
CA GLU A 84 -1.00 3.96 1.68
C GLU A 84 -1.32 4.42 0.25
N GLN A 85 -0.65 5.46 -0.26
CA GLN A 85 -0.95 6.08 -1.56
C GLN A 85 -0.76 5.12 -2.76
N PRO A 86 0.33 4.35 -2.87
CA PRO A 86 0.48 3.37 -3.94
C PRO A 86 -0.64 2.33 -3.94
N LEU A 87 -1.04 1.83 -2.78
CA LEU A 87 -2.09 0.82 -2.65
C LEU A 87 -3.45 1.41 -3.04
N TRP A 88 -3.75 2.62 -2.58
CA TRP A 88 -4.95 3.34 -2.99
C TRP A 88 -4.98 3.58 -4.50
N MET A 89 -3.85 3.98 -5.10
CA MET A 89 -3.74 4.14 -6.55
C MET A 89 -3.98 2.82 -7.31
N GLY A 90 -3.54 1.68 -6.77
CA GLY A 90 -3.81 0.37 -7.36
C GLY A 90 -5.30 0.04 -7.40
N ILE A 91 -6.02 0.29 -6.32
CA ILE A 91 -7.49 0.15 -6.26
C ILE A 91 -8.17 1.10 -7.23
N THR A 92 -7.72 2.36 -7.28
CA THR A 92 -8.26 3.36 -8.21
C THR A 92 -8.09 2.92 -9.67
N LEU A 93 -6.93 2.41 -10.04
CA LEU A 93 -6.68 1.92 -11.40
C LEU A 93 -7.55 0.69 -11.73
N ALA A 94 -7.71 -0.25 -10.80
CA ALA A 94 -8.61 -1.39 -10.97
C ALA A 94 -10.08 -0.96 -11.14
N SER A 95 -10.50 0.08 -10.41
CA SER A 95 -11.83 0.69 -10.55
C SER A 95 -12.01 1.33 -11.93
N MET A 96 -11.01 2.08 -12.41
CA MET A 96 -11.03 2.69 -13.74
C MET A 96 -11.14 1.65 -14.86
N LEU A 97 -10.57 0.46 -14.68
CA LEU A 97 -10.69 -0.65 -15.62
C LEU A 97 -12.05 -1.39 -15.50
N GLY A 98 -12.83 -1.12 -14.46
CA GLY A 98 -14.11 -1.79 -14.20
C GLY A 98 -13.96 -3.30 -13.96
N HIS A 99 -12.81 -3.75 -13.45
CA HIS A 99 -12.50 -5.17 -13.30
C HIS A 99 -12.73 -5.72 -11.89
N ILE A 100 -12.97 -4.85 -10.89
CA ILE A 100 -13.28 -5.28 -9.52
C ILE A 100 -14.61 -6.07 -9.51
N GLY A 101 -14.61 -7.22 -8.85
CA GLY A 101 -15.76 -8.12 -8.81
C GLY A 101 -15.92 -9.02 -10.04
N LYS A 102 -15.03 -8.95 -11.01
CA LYS A 102 -15.01 -9.85 -12.18
C LYS A 102 -13.97 -10.95 -11.97
N SER A 103 -14.31 -12.18 -12.37
CA SER A 103 -13.35 -13.29 -12.35
C SER A 103 -12.07 -12.93 -13.11
N SER A 104 -10.91 -13.25 -12.54
CA SER A 104 -9.57 -12.96 -13.09
C SER A 104 -9.29 -11.46 -13.29
N GLY A 105 -9.96 -10.59 -12.55
CA GLY A 105 -9.75 -9.15 -12.61
C GLY A 105 -9.80 -8.50 -11.23
N GLY A 106 -9.58 -7.19 -11.18
CA GLY A 106 -9.69 -6.37 -10.00
C GLY A 106 -8.37 -6.08 -9.30
N PHE A 107 -8.39 -6.06 -7.97
CA PHE A 107 -7.24 -5.71 -7.13
C PHE A 107 -6.90 -6.84 -6.19
N GLY A 108 -5.62 -7.18 -6.11
CA GLY A 108 -5.06 -8.16 -5.19
C GLY A 108 -3.98 -7.56 -4.30
N PHE A 109 -4.00 -7.92 -3.02
CA PHE A 109 -3.09 -7.37 -2.02
C PHE A 109 -2.54 -8.48 -1.14
N GLY A 110 -1.22 -8.58 -1.09
CA GLY A 110 -0.54 -9.51 -0.19
C GLY A 110 -0.78 -11.00 -0.49
N TYR A 111 -1.13 -11.38 -1.70
CA TYR A 111 -1.25 -12.79 -2.09
C TYR A 111 0.03 -13.55 -1.76
N SER A 112 -0.09 -14.71 -1.17
CA SER A 112 1.01 -15.55 -0.67
C SER A 112 1.85 -14.93 0.46
N ALA A 113 1.59 -13.70 0.88
CA ALA A 113 2.29 -13.05 1.98
C ALA A 113 1.66 -13.35 3.35
N VAL A 114 0.36 -13.62 3.38
CA VAL A 114 -0.40 -13.98 4.58
C VAL A 114 -1.38 -15.11 4.26
N ASN A 115 -1.48 -16.06 5.16
CA ASN A 115 -2.31 -17.28 4.97
C ASN A 115 -3.82 -17.00 4.88
N SER A 116 -4.28 -15.82 5.29
CA SER A 116 -5.68 -15.42 5.25
C SER A 116 -6.07 -14.66 3.97
N THR A 117 -5.11 -14.44 3.07
CA THR A 117 -5.35 -13.70 1.82
C THR A 117 -5.35 -14.69 0.66
N GLY A 118 -6.43 -14.71 -0.11
CA GLY A 118 -6.65 -15.65 -1.22
C GLY A 118 -7.58 -16.78 -0.83
N ASP A 119 -7.37 -17.95 -1.40
CA ASP A 119 -8.16 -19.15 -1.09
C ASP A 119 -7.83 -19.69 0.31
N SER A 120 -8.85 -20.20 1.00
CA SER A 120 -8.68 -20.82 2.32
C SER A 120 -8.20 -22.26 2.14
N PHE A 121 -6.89 -22.45 2.11
CA PHE A 121 -6.32 -23.78 2.19
C PHE A 121 -6.37 -24.31 3.63
N ASP A 122 -6.43 -25.63 3.80
CA ASP A 122 -6.18 -26.26 5.09
C ASP A 122 -4.80 -25.87 5.59
N LYS A 123 -4.77 -25.17 6.72
CA LYS A 123 -3.52 -24.70 7.30
C LYS A 123 -2.74 -25.86 7.89
N ILE A 124 -1.67 -26.24 7.25
CA ILE A 124 -0.73 -27.21 7.81
C ILE A 124 -0.04 -26.56 9.01
N LYS A 125 -0.23 -27.15 10.20
CA LYS A 125 0.51 -26.73 11.39
C LYS A 125 1.91 -27.36 11.36
N TRP A 126 2.90 -26.53 11.07
CA TRP A 126 4.29 -26.96 11.16
C TRP A 126 4.72 -27.11 12.61
N PRO A 127 5.62 -28.06 12.92
CA PRO A 127 6.24 -28.15 14.24
C PRO A 127 6.91 -26.83 14.60
N SER A 128 6.74 -26.40 15.82
CA SER A 128 7.39 -25.19 16.35
C SER A 128 8.23 -25.55 17.58
N LEU A 129 9.27 -24.78 17.81
CA LEU A 129 10.05 -24.91 19.05
C LEU A 129 9.17 -24.63 20.27
N PRO A 130 9.37 -25.32 21.39
CA PRO A 130 8.67 -25.04 22.63
C PRO A 130 8.84 -23.57 23.02
N GLN A 131 7.74 -22.91 23.34
CA GLN A 131 7.75 -21.51 23.76
C GLN A 131 7.28 -21.41 25.21
N SER A 132 8.04 -20.70 26.04
CA SER A 132 7.62 -20.36 27.39
C SER A 132 6.51 -19.28 27.37
N LYS A 133 5.75 -19.20 28.45
CA LYS A 133 4.74 -18.15 28.60
C LYS A 133 5.39 -16.78 28.77
N ASN A 134 5.05 -15.84 27.92
CA ASN A 134 5.49 -14.46 28.10
C ASN A 134 4.79 -13.84 29.31
N LYS A 135 5.56 -13.43 30.30
CA LYS A 135 5.07 -12.74 31.52
C LYS A 135 4.74 -11.26 31.25
N ILE A 136 5.29 -10.68 30.19
CA ILE A 136 5.10 -9.28 29.83
C ILE A 136 3.79 -9.17 29.00
N LYS A 137 2.83 -8.41 29.52
CA LYS A 137 1.52 -8.18 28.89
C LYS A 137 1.40 -6.84 28.18
N SER A 138 2.44 -6.02 28.22
CA SER A 138 2.48 -4.71 27.58
C SER A 138 3.54 -4.68 26.48
N PHE A 139 3.38 -3.78 25.54
CA PHE A 139 4.35 -3.54 24.48
C PHE A 139 4.49 -2.03 24.23
N ILE A 140 5.61 -1.64 23.61
CA ILE A 140 5.81 -0.30 23.09
C ILE A 140 5.60 -0.36 21.57
N PRO A 141 4.73 0.47 21.01
CA PRO A 141 4.58 0.56 19.54
C PRO A 141 5.92 0.89 18.89
N VAL A 142 6.21 0.26 17.75
CA VAL A 142 7.49 0.41 17.05
C VAL A 142 7.79 1.88 16.73
N ALA A 143 6.79 2.64 16.30
CA ALA A 143 6.90 4.09 16.04
C ALA A 143 7.22 4.94 17.29
N ARG A 144 7.22 4.35 18.50
CA ARG A 144 7.49 5.05 19.77
C ARG A 144 8.82 4.65 20.41
N ILE A 145 9.65 3.88 19.74
CA ILE A 145 10.93 3.42 20.31
C ILE A 145 11.85 4.61 20.56
N THR A 146 12.04 5.50 19.60
CA THR A 146 12.86 6.70 19.76
C THR A 146 12.31 7.61 20.86
N ASP A 147 10.98 7.79 20.91
CA ASP A 147 10.32 8.59 21.96
C ASP A 147 10.56 7.98 23.36
N MET A 148 10.44 6.66 23.48
CA MET A 148 10.73 5.93 24.71
C MET A 148 12.18 6.11 25.18
N LEU A 149 13.14 6.03 24.27
CA LEU A 149 14.56 6.16 24.59
C LEU A 149 14.91 7.57 25.02
N ASN A 150 14.29 8.58 24.43
CA ASN A 150 14.50 9.99 24.80
C ASN A 150 13.73 10.39 26.08
N ASN A 151 12.70 9.66 26.46
CA ASN A 151 11.80 10.01 27.56
C ASN A 151 11.56 8.86 28.54
N PRO A 152 12.60 8.22 29.11
CA PRO A 152 12.42 7.08 30.01
C PRO A 152 11.61 7.49 31.25
N GLY A 153 10.59 6.69 31.56
CA GLY A 153 9.72 6.92 32.72
C GLY A 153 8.64 7.97 32.53
N LYS A 154 8.57 8.68 31.39
CA LYS A 154 7.46 9.62 31.11
C LYS A 154 6.19 8.88 30.66
N ASN A 155 5.06 9.55 30.81
CA ASN A 155 3.77 9.03 30.34
C ASN A 155 3.58 9.30 28.85
N PHE A 156 2.93 8.37 28.16
CA PHE A 156 2.48 8.53 26.78
C PHE A 156 1.06 8.01 26.61
N LEU A 157 0.36 8.50 25.60
CA LEU A 157 -0.99 8.06 25.25
C LEU A 157 -0.91 7.05 24.11
N TYR A 158 -1.54 5.90 24.27
CA TYR A 158 -1.69 4.90 23.21
C TYR A 158 -3.03 4.19 23.37
N ASP A 159 -3.80 4.14 22.28
CA ASP A 159 -5.13 3.52 22.24
C ASP A 159 -6.06 4.03 23.37
N GLY A 160 -6.11 5.36 23.53
CA GLY A 160 -6.91 6.02 24.56
C GLY A 160 -6.44 5.81 26.01
N LYS A 161 -5.34 5.07 26.24
CA LYS A 161 -4.86 4.74 27.58
C LYS A 161 -3.52 5.40 27.87
N LYS A 162 -3.40 5.99 29.06
CA LYS A 162 -2.13 6.48 29.58
C LYS A 162 -1.25 5.30 29.96
N ARG A 163 -0.03 5.27 29.41
CA ARG A 163 1.02 4.28 29.69
C ARG A 163 2.29 4.98 30.08
N LYS A 164 3.23 4.26 30.66
CA LYS A 164 4.53 4.79 31.09
C LYS A 164 5.65 4.09 30.34
N TYR A 165 6.61 4.87 29.80
CA TYR A 165 7.80 4.30 29.19
C TYR A 165 8.66 3.60 30.22
N PRO A 166 9.11 2.37 29.94
CA PRO A 166 10.09 1.69 30.77
C PRO A 166 11.47 2.35 30.66
N LYS A 167 12.31 2.17 31.67
CA LYS A 167 13.74 2.52 31.61
C LYS A 167 14.50 1.36 30.97
N ILE A 168 14.62 1.37 29.65
CA ILE A 168 15.28 0.33 28.87
C ILE A 168 16.81 0.52 28.97
N LYS A 169 17.53 -0.57 29.22
CA LYS A 169 19.01 -0.61 29.26
C LYS A 169 19.61 -1.39 28.09
N LEU A 170 18.82 -2.28 27.47
CA LEU A 170 19.24 -3.10 26.34
C LEU A 170 18.05 -3.32 25.41
N ILE A 171 18.30 -3.24 24.10
CA ILE A 171 17.36 -3.64 23.06
C ILE A 171 18.01 -4.74 22.23
N TYR A 172 17.34 -5.86 22.10
CA TYR A 172 17.74 -6.96 21.24
C TYR A 172 16.83 -7.00 20.00
N TRP A 173 17.41 -6.83 18.82
CA TRP A 173 16.70 -6.87 17.55
C TRP A 173 16.76 -8.28 16.95
N ALA A 174 15.63 -8.98 17.01
CA ALA A 174 15.49 -10.29 16.38
C ALA A 174 14.92 -10.14 14.97
N GLY A 175 15.76 -9.78 14.00
CA GLY A 175 15.39 -9.44 12.64
C GLY A 175 15.08 -7.95 12.45
N GLY A 176 15.05 -7.51 11.20
CA GLY A 176 14.82 -6.11 10.83
C GLY A 176 16.08 -5.23 10.93
N ASN A 177 15.96 -4.03 10.40
CA ASN A 177 16.99 -2.99 10.52
C ASN A 177 16.33 -1.69 11.01
N PRO A 178 16.48 -1.34 12.30
CA PRO A 178 15.80 -0.18 12.89
C PRO A 178 16.22 1.15 12.28
N PHE A 179 17.41 1.23 11.69
CA PHE A 179 17.90 2.45 11.05
C PHE A 179 17.25 2.74 9.70
N HIS A 180 16.61 1.74 9.09
CA HIS A 180 15.99 1.88 7.76
C HIS A 180 14.47 1.76 7.77
N HIS A 181 13.88 1.21 8.81
CA HIS A 181 12.46 0.81 8.75
C HIS A 181 11.55 1.54 9.73
N HIS A 182 12.09 2.28 10.69
CA HIS A 182 11.29 2.85 11.78
C HIS A 182 11.88 4.19 12.23
N GLN A 183 11.73 5.18 11.42
CA GLN A 183 12.07 6.57 11.77
C GLN A 183 10.90 7.27 12.44
#